data_9f2fde9e22ab6b289af9b98a1b47ad60
#
_entry.id   9f2fde9e22ab6b289af9b98a1b47ad60
#
_cell.length_a   1.000
_cell.length_b   1.000
_cell.length_c   1.000
_cell.angle_alpha   90.00
_cell.angle_beta   90.00
_cell.angle_gamma   90.00
#
_symmetry.space_group_name_H-M   'P 1'
#
loop_
_entity.id
_entity.type
_entity.pdbx_description
1 polymer ?
#
loop_
_entity_poly.entity_id
_entity_poly.type
_entity_poly.pdbx_seq_one_letter_code
_entity_poly.pdbx_strand_id
1 'polypeptide(L)'
;IGGLETFQNEVLNYSEGDGTPRFNPFFIPKMIADIAPANISIKYGFMGPNYTTVSACASSANALIDAFNYIRLGQCDVIVSGGSEAAVTIAGMGGFNAMHALSTRNESPETASRPFDATRDGFVLGEGAGALILEEYEHAKKRGAKIYAEVVGGGMSSDAYHMTAPHPEGIGVERVMLNCLEDAGMTPSQVDAINTHGTATPLGDVAELIAISKVFGKHAKDI
;
A
#
# COMPACT_ATOMS: atom_id res chain seq x y z
N ILE A 1 -8.05 3.19 0.80
CA ILE A 1 -9.44 3.69 0.65
C ILE A 1 -9.61 4.91 1.54
N GLY A 2 -10.21 5.98 1.03
CA GLY A 2 -10.57 7.19 1.76
C GLY A 2 -11.96 7.67 1.36
N GLY A 3 -12.57 8.54 2.20
CA GLY A 3 -13.90 9.10 1.93
C GLY A 3 -15.07 8.15 2.08
N LEU A 4 -14.86 6.88 2.43
CA LEU A 4 -15.92 5.86 2.51
C LEU A 4 -16.96 6.21 3.58
N GLU A 5 -16.54 6.70 4.74
CA GLU A 5 -17.42 7.19 5.78
C GLU A 5 -18.26 8.39 5.31
N THR A 6 -17.62 9.34 4.61
CA THR A 6 -18.32 10.48 4.02
C THR A 6 -19.40 10.02 3.04
N PHE A 7 -19.07 9.08 2.15
CA PHE A 7 -20.03 8.51 1.20
C PHE A 7 -21.20 7.84 1.92
N GLN A 8 -20.90 6.96 2.86
CA GLN A 8 -21.89 6.24 3.64
C GLN A 8 -22.87 7.21 4.34
N ASN A 9 -22.35 8.21 5.04
CA ASN A 9 -23.16 9.16 5.78
C ASN A 9 -24.03 10.04 4.87
N GLU A 10 -23.49 10.53 3.76
CA GLU A 10 -24.26 11.36 2.80
C GLU A 10 -25.39 10.55 2.14
N VAL A 11 -25.13 9.27 1.79
CA VAL A 11 -26.16 8.40 1.21
C VAL A 11 -27.24 8.05 2.24
N LEU A 12 -26.87 7.77 3.48
CA LEU A 12 -27.84 7.51 4.55
C LEU A 12 -28.69 8.74 4.82
N ASN A 13 -28.11 9.92 4.97
CA ASN A 13 -28.83 11.18 5.17
C ASN A 13 -29.81 11.46 4.04
N TYR A 14 -29.43 11.18 2.79
CA TYR A 14 -30.33 11.30 1.65
C TYR A 14 -31.49 10.29 1.72
N SER A 15 -31.21 9.02 2.03
CA SER A 15 -32.22 7.95 2.05
C SER A 15 -33.23 8.09 3.20
N GLU A 16 -32.82 8.67 4.32
CA GLU A 16 -33.64 8.92 5.49
C GLU A 16 -34.34 10.30 5.46
N GLY A 17 -33.99 11.14 4.51
CA GLY A 17 -34.52 12.48 4.33
C GLY A 17 -35.83 12.56 3.54
N ASP A 18 -36.12 13.75 3.05
CA ASP A 18 -37.32 14.06 2.26
C ASP A 18 -37.20 13.71 0.78
N GLY A 19 -36.15 12.99 0.35
CA GLY A 19 -35.85 12.65 -1.02
C GLY A 19 -35.21 13.79 -1.84
N THR A 20 -34.96 14.94 -1.20
CA THR A 20 -34.26 16.03 -1.87
C THR A 20 -32.74 15.80 -1.83
N PRO A 21 -32.02 15.78 -2.96
CA PRO A 21 -30.59 15.49 -3.00
C PRO A 21 -29.75 16.69 -2.50
N ARG A 22 -29.74 16.87 -1.21
CA ARG A 22 -28.95 17.93 -0.51
C ARG A 22 -27.68 17.31 0.05
N PHE A 23 -26.63 17.26 -0.76
CA PHE A 23 -25.32 16.77 -0.36
C PHE A 23 -24.43 17.92 0.13
N ASN A 24 -23.47 17.60 0.98
CA ASN A 24 -22.43 18.53 1.40
C ASN A 24 -21.65 19.04 0.16
N PRO A 25 -21.42 20.35 -0.01
CA PRO A 25 -20.64 20.88 -1.15
C PRO A 25 -19.24 20.28 -1.29
N PHE A 26 -18.66 19.78 -0.21
CA PHE A 26 -17.37 19.09 -0.21
C PHE A 26 -17.49 17.56 -0.34
N PHE A 27 -18.67 17.02 -0.64
CA PHE A 27 -18.86 15.58 -0.76
C PHE A 27 -17.90 14.96 -1.79
N ILE A 28 -17.94 15.45 -3.03
CA ILE A 28 -17.05 14.97 -4.08
C ILE A 28 -15.57 15.23 -3.76
N PRO A 29 -15.15 16.46 -3.35
CA PRO A 29 -13.76 16.70 -2.96
C PRO A 29 -13.25 15.78 -1.85
N LYS A 30 -14.10 15.33 -0.93
CA LYS A 30 -13.70 14.38 0.13
C LYS A 30 -13.63 12.92 -0.35
N MET A 31 -14.21 12.62 -1.51
CA MET A 31 -14.29 11.28 -2.05
C MET A 31 -13.19 10.95 -3.06
N ILE A 32 -12.69 11.94 -3.79
CA ILE A 32 -11.69 11.72 -4.84
C ILE A 32 -10.35 11.30 -4.24
N ALA A 33 -9.72 10.31 -4.88
CA ALA A 33 -8.52 9.67 -4.33
C ALA A 33 -7.32 10.59 -4.22
N ASP A 34 -7.22 11.64 -5.04
CA ASP A 34 -6.11 12.57 -5.10
C ASP A 34 -6.22 13.76 -4.12
N ILE A 35 -7.25 13.78 -3.26
CA ILE A 35 -7.44 14.91 -2.34
C ILE A 35 -6.32 15.02 -1.29
N ALA A 36 -5.73 13.91 -0.87
CA ALA A 36 -4.65 13.92 0.09
C ALA A 36 -3.38 14.60 -0.46
N PRO A 37 -2.83 14.18 -1.63
CA PRO A 37 -1.71 14.90 -2.25
C PRO A 37 -2.08 16.32 -2.67
N ALA A 38 -3.32 16.60 -3.09
CA ALA A 38 -3.78 17.96 -3.40
C ALA A 38 -3.70 18.89 -2.19
N ASN A 39 -4.11 18.44 -1.01
CA ASN A 39 -3.97 19.23 0.23
C ASN A 39 -2.51 19.49 0.60
N ILE A 40 -1.61 18.53 0.39
CA ILE A 40 -0.16 18.73 0.59
C ILE A 40 0.35 19.81 -0.38
N SER A 41 0.00 19.69 -1.65
CA SER A 41 0.36 20.67 -2.68
C SER A 41 -0.09 22.10 -2.31
N ILE A 42 -1.36 22.27 -1.95
CA ILE A 42 -1.93 23.55 -1.53
C ILE A 42 -1.20 24.11 -0.31
N LYS A 43 -1.01 23.26 0.71
CA LYS A 43 -0.42 23.68 1.99
C LYS A 43 1.02 24.17 1.85
N TYR A 44 1.80 23.53 1.00
CA TYR A 44 3.23 23.81 0.85
C TYR A 44 3.60 24.56 -0.45
N GLY A 45 2.63 24.83 -1.31
CA GLY A 45 2.86 25.51 -2.59
C GLY A 45 3.62 24.64 -3.60
N PHE A 46 3.50 23.32 -3.53
CA PHE A 46 4.17 22.42 -4.46
C PHE A 46 3.41 22.33 -5.77
N MET A 47 4.08 22.61 -6.89
CA MET A 47 3.48 22.72 -8.23
C MET A 47 3.99 21.66 -9.21
N GLY A 48 4.71 20.66 -8.74
CA GLY A 48 5.16 19.53 -9.53
C GLY A 48 4.04 18.49 -9.78
N PRO A 49 4.38 17.31 -10.35
CA PRO A 49 3.41 16.24 -10.56
C PRO A 49 2.65 15.91 -9.28
N ASN A 50 1.32 15.83 -9.38
CA ASN A 50 0.43 15.56 -8.24
C ASN A 50 -0.68 14.63 -8.69
N TYR A 51 -0.67 13.40 -8.21
CA TYR A 51 -1.66 12.38 -8.55
C TYR A 51 -1.62 11.23 -7.53
N THR A 52 -2.58 10.32 -7.63
CA THR A 52 -2.67 9.13 -6.79
C THR A 52 -2.60 7.87 -7.64
N THR A 53 -1.76 6.93 -7.26
CA THR A 53 -1.73 5.58 -7.82
C THR A 53 -2.84 4.74 -7.20
N VAL A 54 -3.43 3.84 -7.99
CA VAL A 54 -4.47 2.91 -7.53
C VAL A 54 -4.12 1.49 -7.97
N SER A 55 -3.67 0.69 -7.02
CA SER A 55 -3.32 -0.72 -7.17
C SER A 55 -3.58 -1.51 -5.87
N ALA A 56 -4.74 -1.24 -5.25
CA ALA A 56 -5.15 -1.85 -3.98
C ALA A 56 -4.06 -1.71 -2.90
N CYS A 57 -3.69 -2.79 -2.21
CA CYS A 57 -2.68 -2.78 -1.14
C CYS A 57 -1.29 -2.35 -1.60
N ALA A 58 -0.97 -2.45 -2.90
CA ALA A 58 0.31 -2.03 -3.47
C ALA A 58 0.37 -0.53 -3.83
N SER A 59 -0.72 0.23 -3.70
CA SER A 59 -0.80 1.63 -4.15
C SER A 59 0.32 2.50 -3.59
N SER A 60 0.60 2.40 -2.29
CA SER A 60 1.66 3.18 -1.65
C SER A 60 3.05 2.81 -2.15
N ALA A 61 3.33 1.52 -2.34
CA ALA A 61 4.59 1.04 -2.89
C ALA A 61 4.77 1.53 -4.33
N ASN A 62 3.72 1.46 -5.15
CA ASN A 62 3.76 1.97 -6.52
C ASN A 62 3.97 3.49 -6.56
N ALA A 63 3.33 4.26 -5.65
CA ALA A 63 3.58 5.69 -5.53
C ALA A 63 5.05 6.01 -5.20
N LEU A 64 5.69 5.20 -4.35
CA LEU A 64 7.10 5.35 -4.02
C LEU A 64 8.00 5.00 -5.22
N ILE A 65 7.67 3.95 -5.98
CA ILE A 65 8.40 3.57 -7.19
C ILE A 65 8.27 4.66 -8.27
N ASP A 66 7.08 5.21 -8.46
CA ASP A 66 6.86 6.32 -9.38
C ASP A 66 7.68 7.55 -8.98
N ALA A 67 7.65 7.93 -7.70
CA ALA A 67 8.44 9.05 -7.18
C ALA A 67 9.94 8.83 -7.36
N PHE A 68 10.44 7.63 -7.09
CA PHE A 68 11.82 7.24 -7.34
C PHE A 68 12.18 7.39 -8.82
N ASN A 69 11.31 6.93 -9.74
CA ASN A 69 11.53 7.05 -11.17
C ASN A 69 11.54 8.50 -11.66
N TYR A 70 10.64 9.37 -11.15
CA TYR A 70 10.65 10.80 -11.48
C TYR A 70 11.99 11.46 -11.11
N ILE A 71 12.51 11.14 -9.92
CA ILE A 71 13.80 11.68 -9.45
C ILE A 71 14.95 11.10 -10.28
N ARG A 72 14.98 9.78 -10.47
CA ARG A 72 16.02 9.09 -11.27
C ARG A 72 16.09 9.60 -12.70
N LEU A 73 14.97 9.98 -13.30
CA LEU A 73 14.89 10.57 -14.64
C LEU A 73 15.18 12.08 -14.67
N GLY A 74 15.50 12.70 -13.54
CA GLY A 74 15.81 14.13 -13.43
C GLY A 74 14.61 15.05 -13.68
N GLN A 75 13.39 14.56 -13.48
CA GLN A 75 12.18 15.35 -13.68
C GLN A 75 11.82 16.22 -12.46
N CYS A 76 12.33 15.86 -11.29
CA CYS A 76 12.24 16.64 -10.06
C CYS A 76 13.30 16.19 -9.07
N ASP A 77 13.67 17.08 -8.15
CA ASP A 77 14.69 16.82 -7.14
C ASP A 77 14.12 16.27 -5.84
N VAL A 78 12.86 16.61 -5.52
CA VAL A 78 12.20 16.23 -4.26
C VAL A 78 10.73 15.89 -4.51
N ILE A 79 10.28 14.77 -3.95
CA ILE A 79 8.88 14.33 -4.00
C ILE A 79 8.44 13.87 -2.62
N VAL A 80 7.25 14.30 -2.18
CA VAL A 80 6.54 13.71 -1.05
C VAL A 80 5.66 12.58 -1.58
N SER A 81 5.91 11.35 -1.15
CA SER A 81 5.17 10.18 -1.58
C SER A 81 4.81 9.29 -0.39
N GLY A 82 3.72 8.56 -0.48
CA GLY A 82 3.26 7.70 0.59
C GLY A 82 1.88 7.14 0.34
N GLY A 83 1.17 6.83 1.41
CA GLY A 83 -0.19 6.33 1.31
C GLY A 83 -0.99 6.51 2.58
N SER A 84 -2.30 6.31 2.46
CA SER A 84 -3.24 6.40 3.56
C SER A 84 -4.39 5.42 3.40
N GLU A 85 -4.93 4.96 4.53
CA GLU A 85 -6.09 4.08 4.61
C GLU A 85 -7.06 4.59 5.67
N ALA A 86 -8.33 4.69 5.31
CA ALA A 86 -9.43 5.08 6.20
C ALA A 86 -10.70 4.30 5.83
N ALA A 87 -10.69 2.99 6.06
CA ALA A 87 -11.71 2.06 5.64
C ALA A 87 -12.47 1.38 6.80
N VAL A 88 -12.19 1.72 8.06
CA VAL A 88 -12.87 1.15 9.23
C VAL A 88 -14.24 1.81 9.40
N THR A 89 -15.16 1.42 8.52
CA THR A 89 -16.55 1.86 8.48
C THR A 89 -17.45 0.63 8.38
N ILE A 90 -18.76 0.80 8.57
CA ILE A 90 -19.74 -0.30 8.42
C ILE A 90 -19.64 -0.89 7.01
N ALA A 91 -19.54 -0.05 5.98
CA ALA A 91 -19.43 -0.50 4.60
C ALA A 91 -18.08 -1.22 4.33
N GLY A 92 -16.96 -0.66 4.83
CA GLY A 92 -15.63 -1.26 4.68
C GLY A 92 -15.53 -2.60 5.39
N MET A 93 -15.88 -2.64 6.68
CA MET A 93 -15.91 -3.88 7.46
C MET A 93 -16.86 -4.92 6.88
N GLY A 94 -18.08 -4.50 6.50
CA GLY A 94 -19.08 -5.38 5.90
C GLY A 94 -18.60 -5.98 4.57
N GLY A 95 -17.97 -5.17 3.72
CA GLY A 95 -17.42 -5.60 2.43
C GLY A 95 -16.33 -6.66 2.59
N PHE A 96 -15.32 -6.42 3.44
CA PHE A 96 -14.26 -7.40 3.69
C PHE A 96 -14.77 -8.64 4.44
N ASN A 97 -15.74 -8.48 5.33
CA ASN A 97 -16.38 -9.62 6.01
C ASN A 97 -17.15 -10.52 5.02
N ALA A 98 -17.85 -9.93 4.06
CA ALA A 98 -18.54 -10.68 3.00
C ALA A 98 -17.59 -11.50 2.11
N MET A 99 -16.33 -11.10 2.02
CA MET A 99 -15.26 -11.84 1.34
C MET A 99 -14.64 -12.93 2.21
N HIS A 100 -15.04 -13.08 3.47
CA HIS A 100 -14.40 -13.96 4.46
C HIS A 100 -12.90 -13.69 4.62
N ALA A 101 -12.50 -12.42 4.52
CA ALA A 101 -11.10 -12.01 4.53
C ALA A 101 -10.60 -11.57 5.92
N LEU A 102 -11.54 -11.25 6.83
CA LEU A 102 -11.21 -10.76 8.17
C LEU A 102 -11.08 -11.90 9.20
N SER A 103 -10.17 -11.71 10.16
CA SER A 103 -10.11 -12.56 11.34
C SER A 103 -11.41 -12.45 12.15
N THR A 104 -11.88 -13.57 12.66
CA THR A 104 -13.08 -13.66 13.52
C THR A 104 -12.74 -13.83 14.99
N ARG A 105 -11.45 -13.69 15.38
CA ARG A 105 -10.99 -13.85 16.76
C ARG A 105 -11.33 -12.63 17.63
N ASN A 106 -12.61 -12.43 17.92
CA ASN A 106 -13.11 -11.30 18.69
C ASN A 106 -12.95 -11.49 20.23
N GLU A 107 -12.82 -12.72 20.70
CA GLU A 107 -12.58 -13.05 22.10
C GLU A 107 -11.15 -12.76 22.57
N SER A 108 -10.22 -12.56 21.63
CA SER A 108 -8.80 -12.28 21.91
C SER A 108 -8.23 -11.34 20.83
N PRO A 109 -8.69 -10.08 20.77
CA PRO A 109 -8.40 -9.17 19.67
C PRO A 109 -6.92 -8.81 19.56
N GLU A 110 -6.18 -8.80 20.66
CA GLU A 110 -4.72 -8.55 20.71
C GLU A 110 -3.89 -9.64 20.00
N THR A 111 -4.48 -10.81 19.74
CA THR A 111 -3.86 -11.93 19.01
C THR A 111 -4.57 -12.23 17.69
N ALA A 112 -5.49 -11.38 17.25
CA ALA A 112 -6.27 -11.59 16.02
C ALA A 112 -5.38 -11.47 14.77
N SER A 113 -4.53 -10.45 14.69
CA SER A 113 -3.52 -10.32 13.63
C SER A 113 -2.33 -11.22 13.96
N ARG A 114 -2.16 -12.29 13.18
CA ARG A 114 -1.10 -13.29 13.39
C ARG A 114 -0.59 -13.88 12.07
N PRO A 115 0.11 -13.06 11.25
CA PRO A 115 0.67 -13.52 9.98
C PRO A 115 1.55 -14.76 10.18
N PHE A 116 1.48 -15.69 9.23
CA PHE A 116 2.24 -16.94 9.19
C PHE A 116 1.93 -17.96 10.31
N ASP A 117 1.09 -17.60 11.27
CA ASP A 117 0.66 -18.53 12.32
C ASP A 117 -0.22 -19.67 11.74
N ALA A 118 -0.08 -20.88 12.30
CA ALA A 118 -0.86 -22.03 11.85
C ALA A 118 -2.38 -21.88 12.04
N THR A 119 -2.80 -21.06 13.01
CA THR A 119 -4.21 -20.81 13.35
C THR A 119 -4.76 -19.51 12.77
N ARG A 120 -4.01 -18.83 11.90
CA ARG A 120 -4.46 -17.59 11.27
C ARG A 120 -5.73 -17.78 10.46
N ASP A 121 -6.59 -16.79 10.45
CA ASP A 121 -7.94 -16.87 9.85
C ASP A 121 -8.35 -15.63 9.05
N GLY A 122 -7.43 -14.71 8.80
CA GLY A 122 -7.68 -13.48 8.06
C GLY A 122 -6.98 -12.27 8.67
N PHE A 123 -7.10 -11.13 8.02
CA PHE A 123 -6.46 -9.89 8.48
C PHE A 123 -7.36 -9.11 9.45
N VAL A 124 -6.76 -8.17 10.15
CA VAL A 124 -7.45 -7.15 10.95
C VAL A 124 -7.38 -5.84 10.20
N LEU A 125 -8.54 -5.25 9.89
CA LEU A 125 -8.59 -3.98 9.16
C LEU A 125 -8.05 -2.85 10.04
N GLY A 126 -7.10 -2.09 9.49
CA GLY A 126 -6.49 -0.94 10.16
C GLY A 126 -6.64 0.34 9.36
N GLU A 127 -6.36 1.46 9.99
CA GLU A 127 -6.28 2.78 9.39
C GLU A 127 -4.93 3.41 9.69
N GLY A 128 -4.49 4.30 8.82
CA GLY A 128 -3.26 5.02 9.02
C GLY A 128 -2.83 5.79 7.79
N ALA A 129 -1.77 6.57 7.96
CA ALA A 129 -1.12 7.28 6.87
C ALA A 129 0.38 7.38 7.15
N GLY A 130 1.16 7.32 6.08
CA GLY A 130 2.59 7.54 6.12
C GLY A 130 3.07 8.22 4.84
N ALA A 131 4.07 9.08 4.99
CA ALA A 131 4.71 9.73 3.86
C ALA A 131 6.21 9.75 4.03
N LEU A 132 6.92 9.58 2.92
CA LEU A 132 8.35 9.73 2.81
C LEU A 132 8.67 10.95 1.93
N ILE A 133 9.76 11.61 2.23
CA ILE A 133 10.36 12.62 1.35
C ILE A 133 11.49 11.93 0.62
N LEU A 134 11.28 11.66 -0.68
CA LEU A 134 12.31 11.18 -1.57
C LEU A 134 13.03 12.38 -2.18
N GLU A 135 14.34 12.32 -2.20
CA GLU A 135 15.16 13.43 -2.66
C GLU A 135 16.38 12.90 -3.42
N GLU A 136 16.77 13.60 -4.48
CA GLU A 136 17.97 13.29 -5.23
C GLU A 136 19.20 13.35 -4.29
N TYR A 137 20.08 12.36 -4.41
CA TYR A 137 21.16 12.13 -3.43
C TYR A 137 22.12 13.31 -3.30
N GLU A 138 22.61 13.86 -4.41
CA GLU A 138 23.54 14.99 -4.37
C GLU A 138 22.85 16.30 -3.95
N HIS A 139 21.57 16.46 -4.29
CA HIS A 139 20.75 17.56 -3.79
C HIS A 139 20.65 17.51 -2.25
N ALA A 140 20.33 16.34 -1.69
CA ALA A 140 20.25 16.14 -0.24
C ALA A 140 21.59 16.42 0.46
N LYS A 141 22.69 15.91 -0.08
CA LYS A 141 24.06 16.14 0.44
C LYS A 141 24.44 17.62 0.41
N LYS A 142 24.17 18.31 -0.70
CA LYS A 142 24.49 19.72 -0.88
C LYS A 142 23.86 20.63 0.17
N ARG A 143 22.63 20.32 0.60
CA ARG A 143 21.94 21.06 1.65
C ARG A 143 22.20 20.57 3.07
N GLY A 144 23.04 19.51 3.23
CA GLY A 144 23.33 18.92 4.53
C GLY A 144 22.17 18.16 5.15
N ALA A 145 21.28 17.57 4.33
CA ALA A 145 20.17 16.79 4.82
C ALA A 145 20.62 15.53 5.55
N LYS A 146 19.87 15.11 6.57
CA LYS A 146 20.03 13.77 7.14
C LYS A 146 19.43 12.75 6.19
N ILE A 147 20.26 11.88 5.65
CA ILE A 147 19.85 10.76 4.81
C ILE A 147 19.63 9.56 5.73
N TYR A 148 18.44 8.95 5.68
CA TYR A 148 18.09 7.78 6.49
C TYR A 148 18.38 6.48 5.76
N ALA A 149 18.14 6.44 4.46
CA ALA A 149 18.36 5.30 3.58
C ALA A 149 18.38 5.76 2.13
N GLU A 150 18.82 4.90 1.23
CA GLU A 150 18.73 5.08 -0.21
C GLU A 150 17.68 4.13 -0.78
N VAL A 151 16.83 4.61 -1.69
CA VAL A 151 15.96 3.77 -2.52
C VAL A 151 16.77 3.43 -3.77
N VAL A 152 17.09 2.18 -3.95
CA VAL A 152 17.99 1.72 -5.02
C VAL A 152 17.30 0.99 -6.16
N GLY A 153 16.04 0.60 -5.99
CA GLY A 153 15.28 -0.06 -7.04
C GLY A 153 13.82 -0.26 -6.66
N GLY A 154 13.00 -0.58 -7.65
CA GLY A 154 11.60 -0.92 -7.50
C GLY A 154 11.15 -2.00 -8.48
N GLY A 155 10.22 -2.85 -8.07
CA GLY A 155 9.67 -3.89 -8.91
C GLY A 155 8.15 -3.86 -8.91
N MET A 156 7.56 -4.16 -10.06
CA MET A 156 6.11 -4.33 -10.22
C MET A 156 5.81 -5.57 -11.05
N SER A 157 4.70 -6.22 -10.77
CA SER A 157 4.21 -7.37 -11.52
C SER A 157 2.70 -7.53 -11.34
N SER A 158 2.12 -8.48 -12.05
CA SER A 158 0.71 -8.89 -11.90
C SER A 158 0.62 -10.40 -11.97
N ASP A 159 -0.26 -10.99 -11.16
CA ASP A 159 -0.49 -12.43 -11.13
C ASP A 159 -1.19 -12.96 -12.38
N ALA A 160 -2.03 -12.14 -13.03
CA ALA A 160 -2.89 -12.56 -14.15
C ALA A 160 -3.67 -13.85 -13.85
N TYR A 161 -4.15 -14.01 -12.62
CA TYR A 161 -4.73 -15.25 -12.13
C TYR A 161 -6.19 -15.10 -11.65
N HIS A 162 -6.42 -14.33 -10.59
CA HIS A 162 -7.73 -14.16 -9.99
C HIS A 162 -7.92 -12.74 -9.47
N MET A 163 -9.19 -12.31 -9.30
CA MET A 163 -9.52 -10.93 -8.91
C MET A 163 -8.99 -10.57 -7.51
N THR A 164 -8.98 -11.51 -6.56
CA THR A 164 -8.59 -11.27 -5.17
C THR A 164 -7.61 -12.31 -4.60
N ALA A 165 -7.62 -13.55 -5.10
CA ALA A 165 -6.73 -14.60 -4.62
C ALA A 165 -5.35 -14.50 -5.30
N PRO A 166 -4.24 -14.65 -4.54
CA PRO A 166 -2.92 -14.73 -5.13
C PRO A 166 -2.75 -16.01 -5.93
N HIS A 167 -1.81 -15.99 -6.89
CA HIS A 167 -1.43 -17.21 -7.58
C HIS A 167 -0.85 -18.22 -6.58
N PRO A 168 -1.33 -19.48 -6.54
CA PRO A 168 -0.95 -20.43 -5.49
C PRO A 168 0.54 -20.76 -5.45
N GLU A 169 1.24 -20.61 -6.58
CA GLU A 169 2.69 -20.79 -6.67
C GLU A 169 3.48 -19.51 -6.43
N GLY A 170 2.83 -18.38 -6.12
CA GLY A 170 3.46 -17.09 -5.84
C GLY A 170 4.19 -16.46 -7.03
N ILE A 171 3.77 -16.76 -8.27
CA ILE A 171 4.49 -16.33 -9.49
C ILE A 171 4.62 -14.79 -9.58
N GLY A 172 3.55 -14.04 -9.27
CA GLY A 172 3.62 -12.58 -9.29
C GLY A 172 4.53 -12.03 -8.21
N VAL A 173 4.48 -12.61 -7.00
CA VAL A 173 5.35 -12.22 -5.88
C VAL A 173 6.83 -12.56 -6.19
N GLU A 174 7.10 -13.69 -6.81
CA GLU A 174 8.45 -14.05 -7.31
C GLU A 174 8.96 -13.01 -8.33
N ARG A 175 8.13 -12.68 -9.32
CA ARG A 175 8.48 -11.70 -10.36
C ARG A 175 8.75 -10.31 -9.82
N VAL A 176 7.94 -9.82 -8.88
CA VAL A 176 8.14 -8.48 -8.32
C VAL A 176 9.48 -8.39 -7.57
N MET A 177 9.86 -9.43 -6.84
CA MET A 177 11.16 -9.48 -6.16
C MET A 177 12.32 -9.53 -7.15
N LEU A 178 12.24 -10.37 -8.19
CA LEU A 178 13.27 -10.46 -9.24
C LEU A 178 13.41 -9.13 -9.99
N ASN A 179 12.30 -8.50 -10.39
CA ASN A 179 12.32 -7.19 -11.06
C ASN A 179 12.95 -6.11 -10.16
N CYS A 180 12.64 -6.13 -8.86
CA CYS A 180 13.23 -5.19 -7.91
C CYS A 180 14.75 -5.39 -7.75
N LEU A 181 15.21 -6.63 -7.66
CA LEU A 181 16.64 -6.96 -7.59
C LEU A 181 17.38 -6.57 -8.86
N GLU A 182 16.77 -6.81 -10.03
CA GLU A 182 17.32 -6.41 -11.33
C GLU A 182 17.45 -4.88 -11.43
N ASP A 183 16.40 -4.13 -11.10
CA ASP A 183 16.41 -2.66 -11.13
C ASP A 183 17.44 -2.08 -10.15
N ALA A 184 17.61 -2.71 -8.99
CA ALA A 184 18.61 -2.33 -8.00
C ALA A 184 20.05 -2.75 -8.35
N GLY A 185 20.24 -3.62 -9.34
CA GLY A 185 21.55 -4.24 -9.64
C GLY A 185 22.04 -5.13 -8.50
N MET A 186 21.15 -5.73 -7.72
CA MET A 186 21.47 -6.54 -6.54
C MET A 186 21.23 -8.03 -6.77
N THR A 187 21.96 -8.85 -6.02
CA THR A 187 21.72 -10.29 -5.94
C THR A 187 20.91 -10.64 -4.70
N PRO A 188 20.18 -11.76 -4.69
CA PRO A 188 19.43 -12.21 -3.52
C PRO A 188 20.25 -12.27 -2.22
N SER A 189 21.54 -12.63 -2.29
CA SER A 189 22.44 -12.75 -1.15
C SER A 189 22.82 -11.40 -0.49
N GLN A 190 22.44 -10.29 -1.09
CA GLN A 190 22.67 -8.94 -0.55
C GLN A 190 21.46 -8.38 0.21
N VAL A 191 20.40 -9.16 0.34
CA VAL A 191 19.17 -8.77 1.05
C VAL A 191 19.23 -9.31 2.46
N ASP A 192 19.17 -8.43 3.45
CA ASP A 192 19.26 -8.79 4.87
C ASP A 192 17.89 -8.93 5.55
N ALA A 193 16.83 -8.37 4.96
CA ALA A 193 15.48 -8.44 5.51
C ALA A 193 14.41 -8.24 4.44
N ILE A 194 13.26 -8.85 4.64
CA ILE A 194 12.04 -8.69 3.82
C ILE A 194 10.90 -8.26 4.72
N ASN A 195 10.30 -7.11 4.45
CA ASN A 195 9.00 -6.77 5.01
C ASN A 195 7.93 -7.34 4.10
N THR A 196 7.31 -8.43 4.54
CA THR A 196 6.29 -9.15 3.80
C THR A 196 4.95 -8.42 3.76
N HIS A 197 4.07 -8.79 2.85
CA HIS A 197 2.67 -8.37 2.92
C HIS A 197 1.99 -8.97 4.16
N GLY A 198 2.19 -10.27 4.41
CA GLY A 198 1.90 -10.93 5.67
C GLY A 198 0.50 -10.64 6.21
N THR A 199 -0.54 -10.87 5.42
CA THR A 199 -1.91 -10.47 5.77
C THR A 199 -2.60 -11.40 6.76
N ALA A 200 -1.97 -12.48 7.18
CA ALA A 200 -2.57 -13.54 7.98
C ALA A 200 -3.72 -14.29 7.26
N THR A 201 -3.79 -14.18 5.93
CA THR A 201 -4.73 -14.97 5.15
C THR A 201 -4.16 -16.36 4.85
N PRO A 202 -5.00 -17.42 4.85
CA PRO A 202 -4.52 -18.78 4.62
C PRO A 202 -3.75 -18.97 3.32
N LEU A 203 -4.18 -18.36 2.23
CA LEU A 203 -3.56 -18.49 0.91
C LEU A 203 -2.42 -17.49 0.69
N GLY A 204 -2.57 -16.26 1.17
CA GLY A 204 -1.62 -15.17 0.92
C GLY A 204 -0.26 -15.45 1.50
N ASP A 205 -0.22 -15.79 2.79
CA ASP A 205 1.02 -16.05 3.51
C ASP A 205 1.81 -17.23 2.91
N VAL A 206 1.10 -18.29 2.46
CA VAL A 206 1.74 -19.45 1.82
C VAL A 206 2.35 -19.08 0.48
N ALA A 207 1.60 -18.36 -0.37
CA ALA A 207 2.09 -17.95 -1.69
C ALA A 207 3.32 -17.04 -1.56
N GLU A 208 3.34 -16.15 -0.58
CA GLU A 208 4.46 -15.26 -0.30
C GLU A 208 5.70 -16.03 0.16
N LEU A 209 5.57 -16.99 1.09
CA LEU A 209 6.68 -17.84 1.54
C LEU A 209 7.24 -18.73 0.42
N ILE A 210 6.38 -19.24 -0.47
CA ILE A 210 6.81 -20.01 -1.64
C ILE A 210 7.68 -19.14 -2.54
N ALA A 211 7.23 -17.92 -2.85
CA ALA A 211 7.96 -16.99 -3.70
C ALA A 211 9.32 -16.58 -3.08
N ILE A 212 9.34 -16.24 -1.78
CA ILE A 212 10.57 -15.92 -1.04
C ILE A 212 11.54 -17.11 -1.12
N SER A 213 11.07 -18.32 -0.87
CA SER A 213 11.90 -19.52 -0.92
C SER A 213 12.49 -19.77 -2.32
N LYS A 214 11.74 -19.48 -3.39
CA LYS A 214 12.20 -19.62 -4.76
C LYS A 214 13.29 -18.59 -5.11
N VAL A 215 13.10 -17.32 -4.74
CA VAL A 215 14.03 -16.23 -5.07
C VAL A 215 15.31 -16.34 -4.26
N PHE A 216 15.20 -16.58 -2.96
CA PHE A 216 16.33 -16.51 -2.04
C PHE A 216 16.98 -17.87 -1.74
N GLY A 217 16.31 -18.98 -2.08
CA GLY A 217 16.86 -20.32 -1.92
C GLY A 217 17.28 -20.61 -0.47
N LYS A 218 18.56 -20.97 -0.29
CA LYS A 218 19.09 -21.25 1.06
C LYS A 218 19.15 -20.00 1.94
N HIS A 219 19.37 -18.83 1.32
CA HIS A 219 19.47 -17.54 2.01
C HIS A 219 18.13 -17.10 2.64
N ALA A 220 16.99 -17.60 2.15
CA ALA A 220 15.68 -17.35 2.74
C ALA A 220 15.52 -17.71 4.23
N LYS A 221 16.48 -18.43 4.81
CA LYS A 221 16.50 -18.78 6.24
C LYS A 221 17.26 -17.78 7.10
N ASP A 222 18.00 -16.89 6.45
CA ASP A 222 18.90 -15.94 7.10
C ASP A 222 18.35 -14.50 7.04
N ILE A 223 17.18 -14.29 6.39
CA ILE A 223 16.50 -13.00 6.18
C ILE A 223 15.11 -12.99 6.78
#